data_5ff8b3c4069cfa995591b9045af1bddb
#
_entry.id   5ff8b3c4069cfa995591b9045af1bddb
#
_cell.length_a   1.000
_cell.length_b   1.000
_cell.length_c   1.000
_cell.angle_alpha   90.00
_cell.angle_beta   90.00
_cell.angle_gamma   90.00
#
_symmetry.space_group_name_H-M   'P 1'
#
loop_
_entity.id
_entity.type
_entity.pdbx_description
1 polymer ?
#
loop_
_entity_poly.entity_id
_entity_poly.type
_entity_poly.pdbx_seq_one_letter_code
_entity_poly.pdbx_strand_id
1 'polypeptide(L)'
;MEKISLRDRFFPDYMRTLPNWVLWKLETAGERKTTTKVPYSALYHGRASSTNPKTWTSFENVCRVYESSDEYSGIGFVFNKESGIVFIDIDHCINEEGKNDDRANDILPKFDGKTFAEYSQSGTGVHIFVKGTIPRSFKNDKQNVEMYSEKRFCAMTGNAIYKTDVTASQTALDYVFEEYRTPERNTDSHSYTRIPITASGRDIITKARENETTGREFSRLFDSGDWTGFESQSNADFRLCCMLAFWCDRDFATIDSLFRQSALCREKWIKREDYRKSTIERACGGCEESYSEYITRKRREEVTDSERFKNEWRSFICS
;
A
#
# COMPACT_ATOMS: atom_id res chain seq x y z
N MET A 1 8.00 -23.89 -10.96
CA MET A 1 8.81 -22.91 -11.74
C MET A 1 10.24 -23.38 -11.67
N GLU A 2 10.91 -23.47 -12.81
CA GLU A 2 12.28 -23.95 -12.86
C GLU A 2 13.22 -22.95 -12.15
N LYS A 3 14.19 -23.47 -11.39
CA LYS A 3 15.16 -22.64 -10.63
C LYS A 3 16.04 -21.85 -11.60
N ILE A 4 16.16 -20.56 -11.41
CA ILE A 4 16.97 -19.69 -12.26
C ILE A 4 18.45 -19.97 -11.98
N SER A 5 19.21 -20.43 -12.99
CA SER A 5 20.68 -20.51 -12.87
C SER A 5 21.28 -19.10 -12.84
N LEU A 6 22.12 -18.79 -11.85
CA LEU A 6 22.82 -17.51 -11.75
C LEU A 6 24.10 -17.43 -12.57
N ARG A 7 24.61 -18.57 -13.09
CA ARG A 7 25.91 -18.67 -13.75
C ARG A 7 26.06 -17.83 -15.02
N ASP A 8 24.95 -17.73 -15.81
CA ASP A 8 24.94 -17.00 -17.08
C ASP A 8 24.21 -15.65 -16.96
N ARG A 9 24.02 -15.18 -15.71
CA ARG A 9 23.31 -13.94 -15.42
C ARG A 9 24.27 -12.81 -15.13
N PHE A 10 23.86 -11.61 -15.52
CA PHE A 10 24.64 -10.41 -15.29
C PHE A 10 24.06 -9.61 -14.11
N PHE A 11 24.91 -9.27 -13.17
CA PHE A 11 24.56 -8.40 -12.05
C PHE A 11 25.60 -7.26 -11.97
N PRO A 12 25.17 -5.99 -11.91
CA PRO A 12 26.07 -4.83 -11.91
C PRO A 12 27.08 -4.89 -10.75
N ASP A 13 28.32 -4.53 -11.03
CA ASP A 13 29.38 -4.57 -10.03
C ASP A 13 29.08 -3.66 -8.85
N TYR A 14 28.55 -2.45 -9.10
CA TYR A 14 28.12 -1.55 -8.03
C TYR A 14 27.11 -2.19 -7.10
N MET A 15 26.06 -2.82 -7.63
CA MET A 15 25.03 -3.46 -6.80
C MET A 15 25.61 -4.64 -6.00
N ARG A 16 26.56 -5.38 -6.56
CA ARG A 16 27.22 -6.51 -5.88
C ARG A 16 28.04 -6.06 -4.67
N THR A 17 28.54 -4.82 -4.64
CA THR A 17 29.26 -4.27 -3.47
C THR A 17 28.34 -3.91 -2.30
N LEU A 18 27.04 -3.81 -2.51
CA LEU A 18 26.07 -3.37 -1.49
C LEU A 18 25.50 -4.57 -0.71
N PRO A 19 25.29 -4.42 0.61
CA PRO A 19 24.73 -5.49 1.44
C PRO A 19 23.18 -5.50 1.42
N ASN A 20 22.59 -5.26 0.27
CA ASN A 20 21.16 -5.03 0.09
C ASN A 20 20.41 -6.25 -0.49
N TRP A 21 21.04 -7.42 -0.49
CA TRP A 21 20.52 -8.61 -1.14
C TRP A 21 19.66 -9.46 -0.22
N VAL A 22 18.62 -10.05 -0.79
CA VAL A 22 17.67 -10.95 -0.12
C VAL A 22 17.34 -12.13 -1.06
N LEU A 23 16.80 -13.18 -0.49
CA LEU A 23 16.12 -14.24 -1.22
C LEU A 23 14.66 -13.88 -1.42
N TRP A 24 13.93 -14.58 -2.29
CA TRP A 24 12.48 -14.46 -2.36
C TRP A 24 11.80 -15.78 -2.72
N LYS A 25 10.55 -15.92 -2.32
CA LYS A 25 9.66 -17.04 -2.66
C LYS A 25 8.36 -16.50 -3.23
N LEU A 26 7.71 -17.35 -4.05
CA LEU A 26 6.31 -17.15 -4.39
C LEU A 26 5.45 -17.71 -3.25
N GLU A 27 4.62 -16.87 -2.68
CA GLU A 27 3.63 -17.29 -1.67
C GLU A 27 2.22 -16.99 -2.18
N THR A 28 1.31 -17.95 -1.99
CA THR A 28 -0.10 -17.75 -2.28
C THR A 28 -0.78 -17.28 -1.00
N ALA A 29 -1.33 -16.09 -1.00
CA ALA A 29 -1.98 -15.49 0.17
C ALA A 29 -3.47 -15.25 -0.07
N GLY A 30 -4.27 -15.54 0.97
CA GLY A 30 -5.69 -15.24 1.06
C GLY A 30 -6.61 -16.11 0.20
N GLU A 31 -7.93 -15.89 0.36
CA GLU A 31 -8.99 -16.63 -0.36
C GLU A 31 -8.96 -16.45 -1.88
N ARG A 32 -8.37 -15.33 -2.36
CA ARG A 32 -8.25 -15.03 -3.80
C ARG A 32 -7.10 -15.76 -4.50
N LYS A 33 -6.32 -16.57 -3.79
CA LYS A 33 -5.15 -17.32 -4.34
C LYS A 33 -4.18 -16.45 -5.15
N THR A 34 -4.03 -15.18 -4.80
CA THR A 34 -3.05 -14.32 -5.46
C THR A 34 -1.65 -14.69 -5.03
N THR A 35 -0.79 -14.96 -6.01
CA THR A 35 0.62 -15.28 -5.76
C THR A 35 1.44 -14.00 -5.67
N THR A 36 2.19 -13.82 -4.60
CA THR A 36 3.06 -12.67 -4.39
C THR A 36 4.51 -13.09 -4.16
N LYS A 37 5.44 -12.22 -4.56
CA LYS A 37 6.88 -12.39 -4.27
C LYS A 37 7.15 -11.87 -2.86
N VAL A 38 7.56 -12.75 -1.96
CA VAL A 38 7.85 -12.41 -0.55
C VAL A 38 9.35 -12.49 -0.30
N PRO A 39 10.00 -11.41 0.20
CA PRO A 39 11.44 -11.43 0.48
C PRO A 39 11.78 -12.25 1.72
N TYR A 40 12.90 -12.97 1.68
CA TYR A 40 13.46 -13.80 2.75
C TYR A 40 14.91 -13.44 3.03
N SER A 41 15.31 -13.54 4.27
CA SER A 41 16.69 -13.32 4.68
C SER A 41 17.53 -14.58 4.45
N ALA A 42 18.70 -14.40 3.84
CA ALA A 42 19.68 -15.46 3.74
C ALA A 42 20.51 -15.66 5.04
N LEU A 43 20.28 -14.84 6.07
CA LEU A 43 21.00 -14.93 7.35
C LEU A 43 20.34 -15.91 8.34
N TYR A 44 18.99 -15.94 8.35
CA TYR A 44 18.22 -16.73 9.33
C TYR A 44 17.01 -17.45 8.73
N HIS A 45 16.88 -17.47 7.40
CA HIS A 45 15.82 -18.16 6.64
C HIS A 45 14.37 -17.72 6.96
N GLY A 46 14.20 -16.59 7.65
CA GLY A 46 12.90 -15.95 7.90
C GLY A 46 12.58 -14.87 6.88
N ARG A 47 11.39 -14.28 6.97
CA ARG A 47 10.97 -13.16 6.08
C ARG A 47 11.91 -11.96 6.26
N ALA A 48 12.33 -11.38 5.15
CA ALA A 48 13.08 -10.13 5.13
C ALA A 48 12.13 -8.92 5.06
N SER A 49 12.62 -7.77 5.49
CA SER A 49 11.89 -6.50 5.46
C SER A 49 12.57 -5.52 4.52
N SER A 50 11.80 -4.82 3.69
CA SER A 50 12.32 -3.74 2.84
C SER A 50 12.72 -2.47 3.61
N THR A 51 12.54 -2.46 4.93
CA THR A 51 12.87 -1.32 5.81
C THR A 51 13.83 -1.67 6.94
N ASN A 52 14.26 -2.94 7.05
CA ASN A 52 15.17 -3.39 8.10
C ASN A 52 16.46 -3.97 7.49
N PRO A 53 17.56 -3.19 7.43
CA PRO A 53 18.83 -3.64 6.87
C PRO A 53 19.44 -4.89 7.54
N LYS A 54 19.09 -5.19 8.79
CA LYS A 54 19.56 -6.38 9.50
C LYS A 54 19.07 -7.69 8.87
N THR A 55 18.10 -7.60 7.96
CA THR A 55 17.53 -8.77 7.26
C THR A 55 18.17 -9.02 5.88
N TRP A 56 19.04 -8.11 5.43
CA TRP A 56 19.73 -8.17 4.14
C TRP A 56 21.14 -8.72 4.29
N THR A 57 21.78 -9.06 3.17
CA THR A 57 23.12 -9.64 3.17
C THR A 57 23.92 -9.23 1.92
N SER A 58 25.19 -9.68 1.82
CA SER A 58 26.02 -9.48 0.63
C SER A 58 25.54 -10.34 -0.56
N PHE A 59 25.95 -9.93 -1.76
CA PHE A 59 25.67 -10.66 -3.00
C PHE A 59 26.20 -12.11 -2.95
N GLU A 60 27.42 -12.30 -2.50
CA GLU A 60 28.06 -13.63 -2.42
C GLU A 60 27.27 -14.56 -1.49
N ASN A 61 26.83 -14.04 -0.34
CA ASN A 61 26.09 -14.84 0.62
C ASN A 61 24.70 -15.23 0.10
N VAL A 62 23.97 -14.27 -0.52
CA VAL A 62 22.63 -14.59 -1.07
C VAL A 62 22.73 -15.61 -2.20
N CYS A 63 23.74 -15.51 -3.09
CA CYS A 63 23.98 -16.48 -4.15
C CYS A 63 24.28 -17.86 -3.59
N ARG A 64 25.19 -17.95 -2.61
CA ARG A 64 25.56 -19.21 -1.95
C ARG A 64 24.36 -19.92 -1.34
N VAL A 65 23.50 -19.18 -0.61
CA VAL A 65 22.31 -19.77 0.01
C VAL A 65 21.27 -20.16 -1.04
N TYR A 66 21.07 -19.33 -2.07
CA TYR A 66 20.18 -19.66 -3.18
C TYR A 66 20.62 -20.94 -3.92
N GLU A 67 21.90 -21.09 -4.23
CA GLU A 67 22.43 -22.25 -4.95
C GLU A 67 22.33 -23.54 -4.12
N SER A 68 22.48 -23.44 -2.79
CA SER A 68 22.43 -24.59 -1.88
C SER A 68 21.03 -25.06 -1.48
N SER A 69 19.95 -24.37 -1.91
CA SER A 69 18.60 -24.70 -1.49
C SER A 69 17.58 -24.54 -2.63
N ASP A 70 16.67 -25.49 -2.79
CA ASP A 70 15.58 -25.43 -3.76
C ASP A 70 14.33 -24.73 -3.20
N GLU A 71 14.42 -24.20 -1.99
CA GLU A 71 13.31 -23.55 -1.30
C GLU A 71 12.97 -22.17 -1.85
N TYR A 72 13.95 -21.48 -2.46
CA TYR A 72 13.82 -20.11 -2.91
C TYR A 72 13.61 -19.99 -4.42
N SER A 73 12.76 -19.07 -4.83
CA SER A 73 12.45 -18.81 -6.24
C SER A 73 13.49 -17.94 -6.94
N GLY A 74 14.30 -17.20 -6.18
CA GLY A 74 15.35 -16.34 -6.72
C GLY A 74 15.97 -15.42 -5.68
N ILE A 75 16.82 -14.52 -6.17
CA ILE A 75 17.44 -13.45 -5.39
C ILE A 75 16.81 -12.12 -5.71
N GLY A 76 16.95 -11.14 -4.82
CA GLY A 76 16.38 -9.82 -5.00
C GLY A 76 17.22 -8.75 -4.31
N PHE A 77 16.93 -7.50 -4.65
CA PHE A 77 17.64 -6.34 -4.13
C PHE A 77 16.65 -5.41 -3.41
N VAL A 78 17.06 -4.87 -2.27
CA VAL A 78 16.27 -3.91 -1.49
C VAL A 78 16.83 -2.51 -1.68
N PHE A 79 15.97 -1.57 -2.08
CA PHE A 79 16.35 -0.17 -2.28
C PHE A 79 16.22 0.60 -0.97
N ASN A 80 17.25 1.37 -0.68
CA ASN A 80 17.31 2.33 0.42
C ASN A 80 18.06 3.59 -0.06
N LYS A 81 17.95 4.68 0.69
CA LYS A 81 18.57 5.95 0.30
C LYS A 81 20.08 5.86 0.17
N GLU A 82 20.70 5.05 1.01
CA GLU A 82 22.15 4.86 1.06
C GLU A 82 22.71 4.17 -0.20
N SER A 83 21.89 3.37 -0.88
CA SER A 83 22.29 2.75 -2.16
C SER A 83 22.43 3.76 -3.29
N GLY A 84 21.75 4.92 -3.19
CA GLY A 84 21.73 5.93 -4.25
C GLY A 84 21.12 5.46 -5.57
N ILE A 85 20.39 4.33 -5.56
CA ILE A 85 19.79 3.72 -6.76
C ILE A 85 18.31 4.05 -6.80
N VAL A 86 17.86 4.55 -7.94
CA VAL A 86 16.45 4.62 -8.32
C VAL A 86 16.11 3.41 -9.18
N PHE A 87 15.05 2.74 -8.83
CA PHE A 87 14.48 1.59 -9.53
C PHE A 87 13.26 2.04 -10.32
N ILE A 88 13.23 1.74 -11.62
CA ILE A 88 12.10 1.94 -12.52
C ILE A 88 11.58 0.57 -12.93
N ASP A 89 10.28 0.34 -12.76
CA ASP A 89 9.57 -0.86 -13.13
C ASP A 89 8.51 -0.52 -14.19
N ILE A 90 8.60 -1.14 -15.35
CA ILE A 90 7.65 -1.00 -16.45
C ILE A 90 6.97 -2.36 -16.62
N ASP A 91 5.81 -2.52 -15.99
CA ASP A 91 5.06 -3.76 -16.01
C ASP A 91 4.30 -3.95 -17.34
N HIS A 92 4.24 -5.21 -17.81
CA HIS A 92 3.47 -5.61 -19.00
C HIS A 92 3.77 -4.77 -20.24
N CYS A 93 5.03 -4.41 -20.46
CA CYS A 93 5.48 -3.61 -21.59
C CYS A 93 6.05 -4.44 -22.77
N ILE A 94 6.07 -5.76 -22.64
CA ILE A 94 6.58 -6.68 -23.68
C ILE A 94 5.47 -7.66 -24.03
N ASN A 95 5.14 -7.72 -25.32
CA ASN A 95 4.10 -8.62 -25.81
C ASN A 95 4.62 -10.07 -26.01
N GLU A 96 3.73 -10.99 -26.42
CA GLU A 96 4.06 -12.40 -26.65
C GLU A 96 5.09 -12.60 -27.80
N GLU A 97 5.23 -11.64 -28.71
CA GLU A 97 6.23 -11.65 -29.77
C GLU A 97 7.59 -11.10 -29.31
N GLY A 98 7.72 -10.69 -28.05
CA GLY A 98 8.93 -10.09 -27.48
C GLY A 98 9.15 -8.62 -27.89
N LYS A 99 8.12 -7.92 -28.39
CA LYS A 99 8.20 -6.52 -28.77
C LYS A 99 7.80 -5.60 -27.62
N ASN A 100 8.57 -4.53 -27.46
CA ASN A 100 8.27 -3.45 -26.52
C ASN A 100 7.03 -2.66 -26.95
N ASP A 101 6.25 -2.21 -26.00
CA ASP A 101 5.19 -1.23 -26.18
C ASP A 101 5.74 0.22 -26.24
N ASP A 102 4.85 1.19 -26.40
CA ASP A 102 5.21 2.61 -26.51
C ASP A 102 5.93 3.13 -25.26
N ARG A 103 5.60 2.63 -24.06
CA ARG A 103 6.23 3.02 -22.79
C ARG A 103 7.70 2.57 -22.72
N ALA A 104 7.95 1.31 -23.01
CA ALA A 104 9.31 0.79 -23.04
C ALA A 104 10.13 1.42 -24.18
N ASN A 105 9.50 1.68 -25.33
CA ASN A 105 10.14 2.36 -26.47
C ASN A 105 10.42 3.86 -26.19
N ASP A 106 9.67 4.50 -25.31
CA ASP A 106 9.95 5.85 -24.85
C ASP A 106 11.03 5.89 -23.75
N ILE A 107 10.90 5.06 -22.72
CA ILE A 107 11.74 5.13 -21.50
C ILE A 107 13.15 4.59 -21.75
N LEU A 108 13.29 3.37 -22.32
CA LEU A 108 14.61 2.72 -22.45
C LEU A 108 15.65 3.58 -23.21
N PRO A 109 15.31 4.25 -24.34
CA PRO A 109 16.27 5.07 -25.06
C PRO A 109 16.78 6.29 -24.28
N LYS A 110 16.06 6.77 -23.26
CA LYS A 110 16.51 7.91 -22.43
C LYS A 110 17.78 7.57 -21.65
N PHE A 111 18.01 6.29 -21.38
CA PHE A 111 19.20 5.80 -20.69
C PHE A 111 20.33 5.41 -21.66
N ASP A 112 20.09 5.39 -22.96
CA ASP A 112 21.08 5.18 -24.03
C ASP A 112 21.95 3.93 -23.82
N GLY A 113 21.39 2.91 -23.22
CA GLY A 113 22.12 1.67 -22.87
C GLY A 113 23.25 1.83 -21.85
N LYS A 114 23.39 2.99 -21.21
CA LYS A 114 24.51 3.31 -20.32
C LYS A 114 24.32 2.83 -18.90
N THR A 115 23.10 2.46 -18.49
CA THR A 115 22.82 1.93 -17.17
C THR A 115 22.20 0.54 -17.28
N PHE A 116 22.30 -0.25 -16.21
CA PHE A 116 21.79 -1.62 -16.16
C PHE A 116 20.28 -1.64 -16.33
N ALA A 117 19.81 -2.50 -17.22
CA ALA A 117 18.41 -2.85 -17.38
C ALA A 117 18.28 -4.36 -17.62
N GLU A 118 17.21 -4.94 -17.08
CA GLU A 118 16.93 -6.37 -17.22
C GLU A 118 15.46 -6.63 -17.54
N TYR A 119 15.16 -7.80 -18.09
CA TYR A 119 13.80 -8.30 -18.17
C TYR A 119 13.30 -8.70 -16.78
N SER A 120 12.03 -8.37 -16.48
CA SER A 120 11.39 -8.79 -15.24
C SER A 120 11.25 -10.32 -15.17
N GLN A 121 10.93 -10.83 -13.99
CA GLN A 121 10.83 -12.28 -13.76
C GLN A 121 9.69 -12.94 -14.58
N SER A 122 8.63 -12.20 -14.93
CA SER A 122 7.57 -12.70 -15.82
C SER A 122 8.00 -12.73 -17.29
N GLY A 123 9.07 -12.02 -17.66
CA GLY A 123 9.50 -11.81 -19.05
C GLY A 123 8.67 -10.77 -19.82
N THR A 124 7.64 -10.20 -19.19
CA THR A 124 6.72 -9.23 -19.83
C THR A 124 6.96 -7.79 -19.39
N GLY A 125 7.89 -7.54 -18.50
CA GLY A 125 8.24 -6.22 -17.98
C GLY A 125 9.74 -5.95 -18.04
N VAL A 126 10.09 -4.69 -17.76
CA VAL A 126 11.47 -4.19 -17.77
C VAL A 126 11.79 -3.50 -16.46
N HIS A 127 12.94 -3.82 -15.90
CA HIS A 127 13.53 -3.16 -14.75
C HIS A 127 14.73 -2.32 -15.18
N ILE A 128 14.82 -1.05 -14.74
CA ILE A 128 15.95 -0.16 -14.99
C ILE A 128 16.48 0.35 -13.66
N PHE A 129 17.80 0.35 -13.49
CA PHE A 129 18.49 0.74 -12.26
C PHE A 129 19.43 1.90 -12.54
N VAL A 130 19.22 3.04 -11.86
CA VAL A 130 19.90 4.29 -12.18
C VAL A 130 20.42 4.95 -10.92
N LYS A 131 21.68 5.41 -10.89
CA LYS A 131 22.17 6.28 -9.81
C LYS A 131 21.55 7.66 -9.94
N GLY A 132 20.93 8.14 -8.85
CA GLY A 132 20.32 9.47 -8.80
C GLY A 132 19.28 9.58 -7.71
N THR A 133 18.46 10.62 -7.83
CA THR A 133 17.42 10.92 -6.84
C THR A 133 16.11 11.23 -7.55
N ILE A 134 15.01 10.99 -6.83
CA ILE A 134 13.66 11.40 -7.26
C ILE A 134 12.99 12.12 -6.10
N PRO A 135 12.11 13.10 -6.37
CA PRO A 135 11.40 13.82 -5.32
C PRO A 135 10.59 12.92 -4.38
N ARG A 136 9.98 11.88 -4.95
CA ARG A 136 9.23 10.84 -4.23
C ARG A 136 9.09 9.58 -5.08
N SER A 137 8.91 8.43 -4.42
CA SER A 137 8.50 7.21 -5.12
C SER A 137 7.05 7.34 -5.60
N PHE A 138 6.73 6.71 -6.73
CA PHE A 138 5.36 6.64 -7.23
C PHE A 138 5.04 5.27 -7.84
N LYS A 139 3.76 4.99 -7.92
CA LYS A 139 3.16 3.91 -8.69
C LYS A 139 2.04 4.49 -9.55
N ASN A 140 2.12 4.30 -10.86
CA ASN A 140 1.10 4.68 -11.80
C ASN A 140 0.41 3.43 -12.36
N ASP A 141 -0.68 3.01 -11.71
CA ASP A 141 -1.44 1.81 -12.12
C ASP A 141 -2.12 1.95 -13.50
N LYS A 142 -2.30 3.17 -14.03
CA LYS A 142 -2.89 3.37 -15.35
C LYS A 142 -1.88 3.13 -16.47
N GLN A 143 -0.63 3.49 -16.23
CA GLN A 143 0.46 3.33 -17.17
C GLN A 143 1.36 2.15 -16.83
N ASN A 144 1.12 1.44 -15.72
CA ASN A 144 1.97 0.36 -15.22
C ASN A 144 3.46 0.73 -15.16
N VAL A 145 3.75 1.95 -14.68
CA VAL A 145 5.11 2.45 -14.45
C VAL A 145 5.27 2.82 -12.99
N GLU A 146 6.31 2.30 -12.37
CA GLU A 146 6.62 2.54 -10.97
C GLU A 146 8.07 3.06 -10.85
N MET A 147 8.32 4.00 -9.91
CA MET A 147 9.66 4.46 -9.56
C MET A 147 9.87 4.47 -8.05
N TYR A 148 10.98 3.90 -7.60
CA TYR A 148 11.30 3.77 -6.19
C TYR A 148 12.77 4.08 -5.92
N SER A 149 13.06 4.82 -4.84
CA SER A 149 14.40 5.04 -4.32
C SER A 149 14.64 4.40 -2.96
N GLU A 150 13.57 3.97 -2.28
CA GLU A 150 13.66 3.36 -0.95
C GLU A 150 12.44 2.48 -0.64
N LYS A 151 12.58 1.63 0.40
CA LYS A 151 11.48 0.83 0.98
C LYS A 151 10.80 -0.12 -0.01
N ARG A 152 11.50 -0.49 -1.04
CA ARG A 152 11.04 -1.41 -2.08
C ARG A 152 12.02 -2.57 -2.21
N PHE A 153 11.51 -3.73 -2.51
CA PHE A 153 12.24 -4.93 -2.91
C PHE A 153 11.91 -5.23 -4.37
N CYS A 154 12.92 -5.59 -5.14
CA CYS A 154 12.80 -6.08 -6.51
C CYS A 154 13.37 -7.50 -6.63
N ALA A 155 12.64 -8.40 -7.29
CA ALA A 155 13.15 -9.71 -7.68
C ALA A 155 14.10 -9.55 -8.87
N MET A 156 15.39 -9.79 -8.65
CA MET A 156 16.42 -9.66 -9.68
C MET A 156 16.48 -10.92 -10.53
N THR A 157 16.61 -10.75 -11.84
CA THR A 157 16.70 -11.85 -12.79
C THR A 157 18.11 -12.03 -13.35
N GLY A 158 18.87 -10.94 -13.45
CA GLY A 158 20.13 -10.88 -14.16
C GLY A 158 20.01 -11.14 -15.66
N ASN A 159 18.78 -11.22 -16.20
CA ASN A 159 18.52 -11.34 -17.64
C ASN A 159 18.62 -9.97 -18.30
N ALA A 160 19.88 -9.53 -18.48
CA ALA A 160 20.20 -8.17 -18.85
C ALA A 160 19.76 -7.81 -20.27
N ILE A 161 19.08 -6.68 -20.42
CA ILE A 161 18.87 -5.96 -21.67
C ILE A 161 20.15 -5.17 -21.98
N TYR A 162 20.64 -4.41 -20.98
CA TYR A 162 21.92 -3.71 -21.06
C TYR A 162 22.89 -4.25 -20.01
N LYS A 163 24.00 -4.89 -20.46
CA LYS A 163 25.05 -5.47 -19.60
C LYS A 163 26.06 -4.41 -19.18
N THR A 164 25.58 -3.36 -18.49
CA THR A 164 26.40 -2.24 -18.02
C THR A 164 26.25 -2.10 -16.51
N ASP A 165 27.15 -1.40 -15.84
CA ASP A 165 26.98 -1.07 -14.43
C ASP A 165 25.86 -0.04 -14.21
N VAL A 166 25.44 0.12 -12.97
CA VAL A 166 24.48 1.18 -12.61
C VAL A 166 25.17 2.53 -12.68
N THR A 167 24.73 3.39 -13.58
CA THR A 167 25.32 4.71 -13.81
C THR A 167 24.35 5.85 -13.50
N ALA A 168 24.89 7.06 -13.38
CA ALA A 168 24.07 8.25 -13.13
C ALA A 168 23.42 8.77 -14.42
N SER A 169 22.13 9.07 -14.35
CA SER A 169 21.38 9.71 -15.43
C SER A 169 20.22 10.53 -14.86
N GLN A 170 20.53 11.63 -14.17
CA GLN A 170 19.51 12.45 -13.51
C GLN A 170 18.50 13.02 -14.50
N THR A 171 18.94 13.50 -15.66
CA THR A 171 18.03 14.05 -16.69
C THR A 171 17.00 13.02 -17.18
N ALA A 172 17.42 11.74 -17.34
CA ALA A 172 16.49 10.68 -17.73
C ALA A 172 15.53 10.32 -16.57
N LEU A 173 16.02 10.33 -15.33
CA LEU A 173 15.16 10.15 -14.15
C LEU A 173 14.11 11.25 -14.03
N ASP A 174 14.51 12.51 -14.19
CA ASP A 174 13.61 13.67 -14.14
C ASP A 174 12.55 13.58 -15.25
N TYR A 175 12.94 13.17 -16.46
CA TYR A 175 12.00 12.95 -17.57
C TYR A 175 10.97 11.88 -17.21
N VAL A 176 11.41 10.69 -16.80
CA VAL A 176 10.50 9.60 -16.48
C VAL A 176 9.60 9.97 -15.28
N PHE A 177 10.16 10.67 -14.31
CA PHE A 177 9.38 11.14 -13.16
C PHE A 177 8.27 12.11 -13.58
N GLU A 178 8.58 13.15 -14.38
CA GLU A 178 7.60 14.16 -14.79
C GLU A 178 6.54 13.59 -15.74
N GLU A 179 6.93 12.73 -16.67
CA GLU A 179 6.01 12.18 -17.68
C GLU A 179 5.09 11.09 -17.10
N TYR A 180 5.63 10.22 -16.24
CA TYR A 180 4.91 9.03 -15.77
C TYR A 180 4.40 9.12 -14.33
N ARG A 181 4.82 10.11 -13.55
CA ARG A 181 4.28 10.27 -12.19
C ARG A 181 2.77 10.46 -12.23
N THR A 182 2.08 9.88 -11.27
CA THR A 182 0.69 10.26 -11.05
C THR A 182 0.63 11.75 -10.72
N PRO A 183 -0.19 12.57 -11.44
CA PRO A 183 -0.34 13.97 -11.09
C PRO A 183 -0.62 14.10 -9.60
N GLU A 184 0.10 14.99 -8.94
CA GLU A 184 -0.36 15.45 -7.64
C GLU A 184 -1.74 16.05 -7.87
N ARG A 185 -2.77 15.45 -7.29
CA ARG A 185 -3.98 16.22 -7.10
C ARG A 185 -3.53 17.44 -6.32
N ASN A 186 -3.75 18.63 -6.85
CA ASN A 186 -3.52 19.88 -6.14
C ASN A 186 -4.27 19.79 -4.81
N THR A 187 -3.62 19.22 -3.84
CA THR A 187 -3.93 19.46 -2.45
C THR A 187 -3.10 20.70 -2.16
N ASP A 188 -3.74 21.86 -2.24
CA ASP A 188 -3.23 23.01 -1.52
C ASP A 188 -2.67 22.48 -0.21
N SER A 189 -1.40 22.78 0.05
CA SER A 189 -0.71 22.44 1.28
C SER A 189 -1.40 23.21 2.42
N HIS A 190 -2.59 22.74 2.78
CA HIS A 190 -3.13 23.10 4.07
C HIS A 190 -2.20 22.43 5.08
N SER A 191 -1.40 23.26 5.72
CA SER A 191 -0.77 22.92 6.98
C SER A 191 -1.90 22.37 7.85
N TYR A 192 -1.89 21.05 8.08
CA TYR A 192 -2.88 20.42 8.96
C TYR A 192 -2.60 20.84 10.41
N THR A 193 -2.90 22.08 10.71
CA THR A 193 -3.26 22.50 12.05
C THR A 193 -4.42 21.59 12.46
N ARG A 194 -4.33 21.00 13.66
CA ARG A 194 -5.46 20.25 14.25
C ARG A 194 -6.70 21.13 14.08
N ILE A 195 -7.61 20.72 13.17
CA ILE A 195 -8.88 21.39 13.02
C ILE A 195 -9.60 21.21 14.36
N PRO A 196 -9.98 22.27 15.05
CA PRO A 196 -10.69 22.15 16.32
C PRO A 196 -11.96 21.30 16.08
N ILE A 197 -12.23 20.36 16.97
CA ILE A 197 -13.47 19.57 16.91
C ILE A 197 -14.63 20.56 16.92
N THR A 198 -15.45 20.53 15.86
CA THR A 198 -16.70 21.28 15.83
C THR A 198 -17.62 20.79 16.96
N ALA A 199 -18.60 21.59 17.38
CA ALA A 199 -19.61 21.14 18.35
C ALA A 199 -20.26 19.83 17.90
N SER A 200 -20.58 19.71 16.62
CA SER A 200 -21.11 18.50 15.98
C SER A 200 -20.15 17.29 16.11
N GLY A 201 -18.85 17.50 15.93
CA GLY A 201 -17.86 16.41 16.07
C GLY A 201 -17.75 15.88 17.51
N ARG A 202 -17.88 16.75 18.52
CA ARG A 202 -17.90 16.33 19.93
C ARG A 202 -19.14 15.50 20.25
N ASP A 203 -20.29 15.89 19.74
CA ASP A 203 -21.55 15.17 19.93
C ASP A 203 -21.49 13.78 19.29
N ILE A 204 -20.87 13.66 18.11
CA ILE A 204 -20.65 12.38 17.42
C ILE A 204 -19.78 11.44 18.29
N ILE A 205 -18.65 11.93 18.77
CA ILE A 205 -17.72 11.14 19.60
C ILE A 205 -18.41 10.69 20.89
N THR A 206 -19.16 11.56 21.55
CA THR A 206 -19.90 11.25 22.79
C THR A 206 -20.91 10.13 22.55
N LYS A 207 -21.75 10.26 21.52
CA LYS A 207 -22.73 9.22 21.15
C LYS A 207 -22.07 7.90 20.78
N ALA A 208 -20.93 7.95 20.06
CA ALA A 208 -20.21 6.75 19.70
C ALA A 208 -19.64 6.00 20.93
N ARG A 209 -19.17 6.73 21.94
CA ARG A 209 -18.67 6.17 23.20
C ARG A 209 -19.79 5.58 24.05
N GLU A 210 -20.94 6.23 24.09
CA GLU A 210 -22.11 5.83 24.90
C GLU A 210 -22.91 4.69 24.26
N ASN A 211 -22.58 4.27 23.04
CA ASN A 211 -23.26 3.17 22.39
C ASN A 211 -23.05 1.84 23.15
N GLU A 212 -24.14 1.20 23.55
CA GLU A 212 -24.12 -0.03 24.39
C GLU A 212 -23.34 -1.18 23.75
N THR A 213 -23.41 -1.30 22.42
CA THR A 213 -22.82 -2.43 21.70
C THR A 213 -21.36 -2.18 21.31
N THR A 214 -21.07 -1.00 20.79
CA THR A 214 -19.79 -0.68 20.15
C THR A 214 -18.94 0.35 20.89
N GLY A 215 -19.48 1.00 21.92
CA GLY A 215 -18.82 2.12 22.61
C GLY A 215 -17.51 1.74 23.28
N ARG A 216 -17.40 0.54 23.86
CA ARG A 216 -16.14 0.05 24.45
C ARG A 216 -15.06 -0.15 23.39
N GLU A 217 -15.40 -0.75 22.25
CA GLU A 217 -14.48 -0.94 21.14
C GLU A 217 -14.09 0.42 20.52
N PHE A 218 -15.05 1.32 20.36
CA PHE A 218 -14.81 2.67 19.88
C PHE A 218 -13.81 3.42 20.77
N SER A 219 -14.04 3.44 22.09
CA SER A 219 -13.14 4.11 23.04
C SER A 219 -11.76 3.48 23.06
N ARG A 220 -11.67 2.16 22.98
CA ARG A 220 -10.39 1.45 22.90
C ARG A 220 -9.56 1.87 21.69
N LEU A 221 -10.19 1.94 20.51
CA LEU A 221 -9.53 2.34 19.27
C LEU A 221 -9.28 3.85 19.22
N PHE A 222 -10.30 4.65 19.53
CA PHE A 222 -10.26 6.10 19.35
C PHE A 222 -9.43 6.78 20.44
N ASP A 223 -9.63 6.44 21.70
CA ASP A 223 -9.03 7.13 22.85
C ASP A 223 -7.67 6.56 23.23
N SER A 224 -7.52 5.22 23.19
CA SER A 224 -6.30 4.54 23.64
C SER A 224 -5.38 4.12 22.50
N GLY A 225 -5.88 4.03 21.27
CA GLY A 225 -5.13 3.49 20.14
C GLY A 225 -4.76 2.01 20.31
N ASP A 226 -5.43 1.32 21.22
CA ASP A 226 -5.20 -0.10 21.46
C ASP A 226 -5.84 -0.94 20.37
N TRP A 227 -4.99 -1.51 19.53
CA TRP A 227 -5.39 -2.40 18.43
C TRP A 227 -5.11 -3.87 18.72
N THR A 228 -4.91 -4.25 19.99
CA THR A 228 -4.75 -5.64 20.40
C THR A 228 -5.95 -6.49 19.92
N GLY A 229 -5.65 -7.65 19.33
CA GLY A 229 -6.66 -8.54 18.75
C GLY A 229 -6.94 -8.30 17.25
N PHE A 230 -6.36 -7.28 16.64
CA PHE A 230 -6.37 -7.11 15.18
C PHE A 230 -5.08 -7.70 14.57
N GLU A 231 -5.18 -8.30 13.39
CA GLU A 231 -4.01 -8.84 12.67
C GLU A 231 -2.98 -7.76 12.32
N SER A 232 -3.44 -6.53 12.15
CA SER A 232 -2.58 -5.38 11.86
C SER A 232 -3.22 -4.08 12.34
N GLN A 233 -2.39 -3.06 12.58
CA GLN A 233 -2.89 -1.71 12.87
C GLN A 233 -3.73 -1.14 11.70
N SER A 234 -3.48 -1.56 10.45
CA SER A 234 -4.30 -1.15 9.31
C SER A 234 -5.71 -1.73 9.34
N ASN A 235 -5.89 -2.91 9.94
CA ASN A 235 -7.22 -3.50 10.17
C ASN A 235 -7.97 -2.74 11.27
N ALA A 236 -7.27 -2.28 12.31
CA ALA A 236 -7.83 -1.42 13.35
C ALA A 236 -8.20 -0.03 12.80
N ASP A 237 -7.34 0.57 11.95
CA ASP A 237 -7.64 1.82 11.25
C ASP A 237 -8.94 1.69 10.43
N PHE A 238 -9.07 0.61 9.67
CA PHE A 238 -10.28 0.33 8.88
C PHE A 238 -11.51 0.13 9.76
N ARG A 239 -11.38 -0.61 10.87
CA ARG A 239 -12.48 -0.83 11.81
C ARG A 239 -12.98 0.48 12.43
N LEU A 240 -12.06 1.35 12.87
CA LEU A 240 -12.44 2.67 13.36
C LEU A 240 -13.13 3.52 12.29
N CYS A 241 -12.65 3.47 11.04
CA CYS A 241 -13.32 4.14 9.92
C CYS A 241 -14.73 3.61 9.66
N CYS A 242 -14.98 2.30 9.79
CA CYS A 242 -16.34 1.73 9.68
C CYS A 242 -17.27 2.28 10.76
N MET A 243 -16.80 2.40 12.01
CA MET A 243 -17.58 2.99 13.09
C MET A 243 -17.85 4.47 12.82
N LEU A 244 -16.85 5.22 12.39
CA LEU A 244 -17.02 6.64 12.04
C LEU A 244 -17.93 6.83 10.80
N ALA A 245 -17.91 5.93 9.81
CA ALA A 245 -18.77 5.99 8.64
C ALA A 245 -20.26 5.93 9.04
N PHE A 246 -20.62 5.12 10.01
CA PHE A 246 -21.97 5.09 10.59
C PHE A 246 -22.31 6.42 11.27
N TRP A 247 -21.47 6.88 12.19
CA TRP A 247 -21.75 8.06 13.01
C TRP A 247 -21.68 9.40 12.27
N CYS A 248 -20.92 9.46 11.18
CA CYS A 248 -20.70 10.65 10.36
C CYS A 248 -21.52 10.66 9.05
N ASP A 249 -22.55 9.82 8.95
CA ASP A 249 -23.40 9.73 7.75
C ASP A 249 -22.59 9.58 6.44
N ARG A 250 -21.50 8.80 6.52
CA ARG A 250 -20.55 8.57 5.40
C ARG A 250 -19.84 9.83 4.90
N ASP A 251 -19.87 10.95 5.67
CA ASP A 251 -19.16 12.17 5.28
C ASP A 251 -17.64 12.01 5.41
N PHE A 252 -16.96 11.98 4.27
CA PHE A 252 -15.52 11.75 4.17
C PHE A 252 -14.70 12.76 5.00
N ALA A 253 -15.04 14.04 4.91
CA ALA A 253 -14.29 15.10 5.55
C ALA A 253 -14.38 15.02 7.09
N THR A 254 -15.57 14.74 7.60
CA THR A 254 -15.80 14.54 9.04
C THR A 254 -15.08 13.28 9.54
N ILE A 255 -15.13 12.17 8.80
CA ILE A 255 -14.43 10.93 9.16
C ILE A 255 -12.91 11.16 9.24
N ASP A 256 -12.30 11.79 8.23
CA ASP A 256 -10.85 12.09 8.24
C ASP A 256 -10.49 13.03 9.40
N SER A 257 -11.31 14.06 9.63
CA SER A 257 -11.10 15.02 10.73
C SER A 257 -11.13 14.35 12.09
N LEU A 258 -12.09 13.46 12.34
CA LEU A 258 -12.21 12.73 13.60
C LEU A 258 -11.13 11.67 13.75
N PHE A 259 -10.82 10.91 12.68
CA PHE A 259 -9.73 9.92 12.73
C PHE A 259 -8.39 10.54 13.09
N ARG A 260 -8.08 11.74 12.58
CA ARG A 260 -6.84 12.49 12.93
C ARG A 260 -6.73 12.83 14.41
N GLN A 261 -7.82 12.80 15.14
CA GLN A 261 -7.87 13.08 16.58
C GLN A 261 -7.81 11.82 17.41
N SER A 262 -7.97 10.65 16.79
CA SER A 262 -7.86 9.37 17.48
C SER A 262 -6.41 9.03 17.85
N ALA A 263 -6.23 8.23 18.87
CA ALA A 263 -4.92 7.69 19.24
C ALA A 263 -4.36 6.68 18.21
N LEU A 264 -5.17 6.18 17.27
CA LEU A 264 -4.69 5.40 16.12
C LEU A 264 -4.04 6.26 15.04
N CYS A 265 -4.24 7.58 15.06
CA CYS A 265 -3.67 8.48 14.05
C CYS A 265 -2.16 8.47 14.13
N ARG A 266 -1.52 8.14 13.03
CA ARG A 266 -0.06 8.01 12.90
C ARG A 266 0.43 8.62 11.59
N GLU A 267 1.74 8.70 11.45
CA GLU A 267 2.41 9.25 10.27
C GLU A 267 1.89 8.68 8.94
N LYS A 268 1.60 7.37 8.90
CA LYS A 268 1.01 6.72 7.72
C LYS A 268 -0.34 7.33 7.32
N TRP A 269 -1.19 7.67 8.29
CA TRP A 269 -2.49 8.32 8.01
C TRP A 269 -2.29 9.74 7.50
N ILE A 270 -1.36 10.46 8.10
CA ILE A 270 -1.09 11.87 7.77
C ILE A 270 -0.41 12.01 6.41
N LYS A 271 0.63 11.20 6.13
CA LYS A 271 1.46 11.33 4.93
C LYS A 271 0.91 10.57 3.70
N ARG A 272 0.11 9.52 3.89
CA ARG A 272 -0.39 8.71 2.78
C ARG A 272 -1.86 8.97 2.52
N GLU A 273 -2.12 9.92 1.62
CA GLU A 273 -3.48 10.27 1.19
C GLU A 273 -4.19 9.10 0.50
N ASP A 274 -3.47 8.35 -0.34
CA ASP A 274 -3.98 7.15 -1.00
C ASP A 274 -4.52 6.12 0.00
N TYR A 275 -3.75 5.86 1.05
CA TYR A 275 -4.14 4.95 2.13
C TYR A 275 -5.39 5.45 2.87
N ARG A 276 -5.38 6.72 3.27
CA ARG A 276 -6.49 7.36 3.98
C ARG A 276 -7.77 7.35 3.15
N LYS A 277 -7.65 7.78 1.88
CA LYS A 277 -8.78 7.82 0.96
C LYS A 277 -9.37 6.43 0.72
N SER A 278 -8.56 5.45 0.35
CA SER A 278 -9.04 4.09 0.10
C SER A 278 -9.63 3.44 1.36
N THR A 279 -9.11 3.74 2.55
CA THR A 279 -9.61 3.20 3.81
C THR A 279 -10.99 3.78 4.13
N ILE A 280 -11.18 5.10 4.00
CA ILE A 280 -12.46 5.76 4.26
C ILE A 280 -13.50 5.37 3.19
N GLU A 281 -13.14 5.40 1.90
CA GLU A 281 -14.06 5.03 0.81
C GLU A 281 -14.58 3.60 0.97
N ARG A 282 -13.70 2.66 1.32
CA ARG A 282 -14.09 1.27 1.59
C ARG A 282 -14.99 1.15 2.82
N ALA A 283 -14.73 1.91 3.88
CA ALA A 283 -15.56 1.93 5.08
C ALA A 283 -16.96 2.50 4.80
N CYS A 284 -17.03 3.59 4.04
CA CYS A 284 -18.31 4.18 3.61
C CYS A 284 -19.10 3.25 2.68
N GLY A 285 -18.42 2.57 1.75
CA GLY A 285 -19.06 1.61 0.84
C GLY A 285 -19.60 0.36 1.53
N GLY A 286 -19.03 -0.03 2.67
CA GLY A 286 -19.51 -1.14 3.50
C GLY A 286 -20.54 -0.73 4.58
N CYS A 287 -20.83 0.54 4.73
CA CYS A 287 -21.80 1.03 5.71
C CYS A 287 -23.21 0.96 5.13
N GLU A 288 -23.98 -0.08 5.47
CA GLU A 288 -25.34 -0.32 4.96
C GLU A 288 -26.33 0.73 5.44
N GLU A 289 -26.25 1.15 6.71
CA GLU A 289 -27.13 2.14 7.33
C GLU A 289 -26.30 3.18 8.07
N SER A 290 -26.54 4.47 7.87
CA SER A 290 -25.93 5.56 8.63
C SER A 290 -26.75 5.94 9.86
N TYR A 291 -26.16 6.77 10.75
CA TYR A 291 -26.83 7.17 11.99
C TYR A 291 -28.13 7.93 11.74
N SER A 292 -28.18 8.84 10.79
CA SER A 292 -29.41 9.58 10.47
C SER A 292 -30.49 8.70 9.84
N GLU A 293 -30.09 7.72 9.01
CA GLU A 293 -30.99 6.71 8.45
C GLU A 293 -31.55 5.81 9.56
N TYR A 294 -30.68 5.33 10.47
CA TYR A 294 -31.06 4.54 11.64
C TYR A 294 -32.09 5.26 12.51
N ILE A 295 -31.85 6.53 12.88
CA ILE A 295 -32.76 7.32 13.69
C ILE A 295 -34.11 7.55 12.96
N THR A 296 -34.07 7.80 11.65
CA THR A 296 -35.26 7.95 10.85
C THR A 296 -36.10 6.68 10.82
N ARG A 297 -35.47 5.53 10.65
CA ARG A 297 -36.15 4.22 10.71
C ARG A 297 -36.76 3.95 12.07
N LYS A 298 -35.98 4.17 13.14
CA LYS A 298 -36.46 3.99 14.51
C LYS A 298 -37.71 4.85 14.83
N ARG A 299 -37.71 6.11 14.46
CA ARG A 299 -38.88 6.99 14.64
C ARG A 299 -40.08 6.49 13.87
N ARG A 300 -39.94 5.96 12.68
CA ARG A 300 -41.08 5.39 11.91
C ARG A 300 -41.62 4.13 12.61
N GLU A 301 -40.76 3.24 13.10
CA GLU A 301 -41.18 2.06 13.85
C GLU A 301 -41.97 2.45 15.10
N GLU A 302 -41.50 3.43 15.89
CA GLU A 302 -42.19 3.92 17.10
C GLU A 302 -43.56 4.52 16.78
N VAL A 303 -43.71 5.29 15.68
CA VAL A 303 -44.99 5.84 15.25
C VAL A 303 -45.94 4.73 14.86
N THR A 304 -45.48 3.75 14.09
CA THR A 304 -46.29 2.60 13.65
C THR A 304 -46.78 1.76 14.84
N ASP A 305 -45.92 1.50 15.80
CA ASP A 305 -46.28 0.75 17.02
C ASP A 305 -47.27 1.52 17.90
N SER A 306 -47.11 2.87 18.00
CA SER A 306 -48.06 3.73 18.70
C SER A 306 -49.43 3.77 18.04
N GLU A 307 -49.50 3.80 16.73
CA GLU A 307 -50.75 3.73 15.96
C GLU A 307 -51.43 2.35 16.10
N ARG A 308 -50.67 1.30 16.03
CA ARG A 308 -51.13 -0.09 16.25
C ARG A 308 -51.71 -0.26 17.63
N PHE A 309 -51.04 0.21 18.68
CA PHE A 309 -51.53 0.19 20.04
C PHE A 309 -52.80 0.96 20.23
N LYS A 310 -52.94 2.19 19.63
CA LYS A 310 -54.16 3.00 19.66
C LYS A 310 -55.34 2.29 18.98
N ASN A 311 -55.08 1.58 17.88
CA ASN A 311 -56.12 0.85 17.17
C ASN A 311 -56.56 -0.40 17.90
N GLU A 312 -55.65 -1.14 18.54
CA GLU A 312 -55.95 -2.27 19.39
C GLU A 312 -56.77 -1.82 20.63
N TRP A 313 -56.41 -0.70 21.26
CA TRP A 313 -57.14 -0.11 22.38
C TRP A 313 -58.57 0.34 21.99
N ARG A 314 -58.73 0.97 20.83
CA ARG A 314 -60.05 1.33 20.32
C ARG A 314 -60.91 0.09 20.06
N SER A 315 -60.36 -0.94 19.50
CA SER A 315 -61.06 -2.20 19.27
C SER A 315 -61.52 -2.87 20.59
N PHE A 316 -60.70 -2.75 21.63
CA PHE A 316 -61.02 -3.32 22.96
C PHE A 316 -62.12 -2.54 23.71
N ILE A 317 -62.21 -1.23 23.53
CA ILE A 317 -63.22 -0.40 24.18
C ILE A 317 -64.60 -0.43 23.46
N CYS A 318 -64.62 -0.80 22.17
CA CYS A 318 -65.81 -0.87 21.33
C CYS A 318 -66.42 -2.29 21.23
N SER A 319 -65.81 -3.28 21.87
CA SER A 319 -66.32 -4.64 22.02
C SER A 319 -66.94 -4.83 23.41
#